data_32ed92ebe3c455ee41540641709492a3
#
_entry.id   32ed92ebe3c455ee41540641709492a3
#
_cell.length_a   1.000
_cell.length_b   1.000
_cell.length_c   1.000
_cell.angle_alpha   90.00
_cell.angle_beta   90.00
_cell.angle_gamma   90.00
#
_symmetry.space_group_name_H-M   'P 1'
#
loop_
_entity.id
_entity.type
_entity.pdbx_description
1 polymer ?
#
loop_
_entity_poly.entity_id
_entity_poly.type
_entity_poly.pdbx_seq_one_letter_code
_entity_poly.pdbx_strand_id
1 'polypeptide(L)'
;MKRVVTLDLIAQTETLDAIRQPTMTETKRTVYGTILDVTRAEWAAAQQSSISPAYRILVFFKDYESEEIAEYGGKRYVIYRTYGAGDYIELYLGERVGEINASS
;
A
#
# COMPACT_ATOMS: atom_id res chain seq x y z
N MET A 1 3.82 -20.08 1.68
CA MET A 1 2.61 -20.41 2.45
C MET A 1 1.67 -19.22 2.47
N LYS A 2 0.39 -19.43 2.18
CA LYS A 2 -0.60 -18.37 2.19
C LYS A 2 -1.20 -18.22 3.57
N ARG A 3 -1.41 -16.99 3.99
CA ARG A 3 -1.95 -16.71 5.31
C ARG A 3 -2.91 -15.53 5.23
N VAL A 4 -4.08 -15.69 5.86
CA VAL A 4 -5.07 -14.61 5.92
C VAL A 4 -4.67 -13.64 7.04
N VAL A 5 -4.68 -12.37 6.73
CA VAL A 5 -4.31 -11.31 7.66
C VAL A 5 -5.29 -10.17 7.53
N THR A 6 -5.21 -9.22 8.45
CA THR A 6 -5.93 -7.96 8.33
C THR A 6 -4.92 -6.85 8.07
N LEU A 7 -5.34 -5.87 7.29
CA LEU A 7 -4.54 -4.69 7.02
C LEU A 7 -5.47 -3.49 6.93
N ASP A 8 -4.92 -2.31 7.15
CA ASP A 8 -5.69 -1.07 7.02
C ASP A 8 -5.32 -0.40 5.71
N LEU A 9 -6.33 -0.09 4.91
CA LEU A 9 -6.15 0.70 3.70
C LEU A 9 -6.40 2.15 4.06
N ILE A 10 -5.45 3.02 3.74
CA ILE A 10 -5.49 4.41 4.18
C ILE A 10 -5.62 5.30 2.98
N ALA A 11 -6.71 6.07 2.94
CA ALA A 11 -6.93 7.07 1.92
C ALA A 11 -6.58 8.43 2.50
N GLN A 12 -5.83 9.22 1.73
CA GLN A 12 -5.47 10.57 2.12
C GLN A 12 -6.22 11.56 1.22
N THR A 13 -6.94 12.48 1.83
CA THR A 13 -7.70 13.46 1.10
C THR A 13 -7.27 14.85 1.55
N GLU A 14 -6.96 15.72 0.59
CA GLU A 14 -6.64 17.09 0.89
C GLU A 14 -7.91 17.92 0.78
N THR A 15 -8.19 18.70 1.81
CA THR A 15 -9.34 19.60 1.82
C THR A 15 -8.86 20.97 2.25
N LEU A 16 -9.67 21.99 1.93
CA LEU A 16 -9.40 23.35 2.39
C LEU A 16 -10.25 23.63 3.62
N ASP A 17 -9.63 24.16 4.65
CA ASP A 17 -10.37 24.54 5.85
C ASP A 17 -11.05 25.91 5.64
N ALA A 18 -11.63 26.44 6.72
CA ALA A 18 -12.41 27.69 6.65
C ALA A 18 -11.55 28.89 6.22
N ILE A 19 -10.25 28.83 6.42
CA ILE A 19 -9.34 29.90 6.02
C ILE A 19 -8.54 29.52 4.80
N ARG A 20 -8.98 28.50 4.08
CA ARG A 20 -8.41 28.04 2.81
C ARG A 20 -7.00 27.50 2.92
N GLN A 21 -6.66 26.96 4.08
CA GLN A 21 -5.40 26.25 4.22
C GLN A 21 -5.58 24.79 3.92
N PRO A 22 -4.64 24.16 3.18
CA PRO A 22 -4.76 22.73 2.91
C PRO A 22 -4.67 21.92 4.18
N THR A 23 -5.58 20.97 4.32
CA THR A 23 -5.59 20.03 5.43
C THR A 23 -5.61 18.63 4.87
N MET A 24 -4.78 17.74 5.40
CA MET A 24 -4.78 16.35 4.98
C MET A 24 -5.61 15.53 5.94
N THR A 25 -6.60 14.82 5.40
CA THR A 25 -7.45 13.94 6.18
C THR A 25 -7.18 12.51 5.77
N GLU A 26 -7.01 11.64 6.74
CA GLU A 26 -6.81 10.21 6.49
C GLU A 26 -8.04 9.43 6.90
N THR A 27 -8.42 8.47 6.07
CA THR A 27 -9.49 7.54 6.36
C THR A 27 -8.91 6.14 6.31
N LYS A 28 -9.10 5.38 7.39
CA LYS A 28 -8.61 4.00 7.47
C LYS A 28 -9.77 3.03 7.36
N ARG A 29 -9.58 1.98 6.58
CA ARG A 29 -10.53 0.88 6.50
C ARG A 29 -9.77 -0.42 6.69
N THR A 30 -10.23 -1.25 7.62
CA THR A 30 -9.63 -2.55 7.85
C THR A 30 -10.25 -3.58 6.92
N VAL A 31 -9.41 -4.30 6.20
CA VAL A 31 -9.87 -5.33 5.27
C VAL A 31 -9.09 -6.61 5.52
N TYR A 32 -9.62 -7.72 5.02
CA TYR A 32 -8.95 -9.00 5.07
C TYR A 32 -8.15 -9.21 3.78
N GLY A 33 -7.01 -9.85 3.89
CA GLY A 33 -6.21 -10.19 2.74
C GLY A 33 -5.45 -11.47 2.95
N THR A 34 -4.87 -12.00 1.88
CA THR A 34 -4.03 -13.19 1.93
C THR A 34 -2.61 -12.79 1.55
N ILE A 35 -1.65 -13.05 2.43
CA ILE A 35 -0.25 -12.77 2.14
C ILE A 35 0.28 -13.79 1.14
N LEU A 36 0.94 -13.29 0.10
CA LEU A 36 1.61 -14.10 -0.91
C LEU A 36 3.10 -13.78 -0.90
N ASP A 37 3.89 -14.67 -1.46
CA ASP A 37 5.34 -14.43 -1.55
C ASP A 37 5.65 -13.40 -2.61
N VAL A 38 6.66 -12.57 -2.34
CA VAL A 38 7.19 -11.64 -3.33
C VAL A 38 8.19 -12.40 -4.20
N THR A 39 8.00 -12.40 -5.51
CA THR A 39 8.87 -13.12 -6.41
C THR A 39 10.18 -12.36 -6.65
N ARG A 40 11.20 -13.08 -7.14
CA ARG A 40 12.47 -12.44 -7.47
C ARG A 40 12.32 -11.41 -8.58
N ALA A 41 11.45 -11.68 -9.55
CA ALA A 41 11.22 -10.73 -10.62
C ALA A 41 10.61 -9.44 -10.09
N GLU A 42 9.71 -9.56 -9.14
CA GLU A 42 9.11 -8.39 -8.53
C GLU A 42 10.14 -7.59 -7.74
N TRP A 43 11.02 -8.28 -7.02
CA TRP A 43 12.09 -7.64 -6.28
C TRP A 43 12.98 -6.81 -7.21
N ALA A 44 13.38 -7.41 -8.34
CA ALA A 44 14.27 -6.73 -9.27
C ALA A 44 13.57 -5.52 -9.90
N ALA A 45 12.31 -5.67 -10.29
CA ALA A 45 11.58 -4.58 -10.93
C ALA A 45 11.36 -3.42 -9.96
N ALA A 46 11.04 -3.72 -8.72
CA ALA A 46 10.77 -2.69 -7.73
C ALA A 46 12.02 -1.89 -7.39
N GLN A 47 13.18 -2.54 -7.36
CA GLN A 47 14.43 -1.85 -7.04
C GLN A 47 14.76 -0.76 -8.05
N GLN A 48 14.38 -0.95 -9.31
CA GLN A 48 14.61 0.06 -10.33
C GLN A 48 13.77 1.32 -10.06
N SER A 49 12.72 1.19 -9.28
CA SER A 49 11.86 2.31 -8.92
C SER A 49 12.16 2.85 -7.52
N SER A 50 13.28 2.46 -6.94
CA SER A 50 13.67 2.85 -5.58
C SER A 50 12.64 2.40 -4.55
N ILE A 51 12.06 1.24 -4.75
CA ILE A 51 11.10 0.62 -3.83
C ILE A 51 11.71 -0.66 -3.28
N SER A 52 11.60 -0.83 -1.97
CA SER A 52 11.95 -2.09 -1.33
C SER A 52 10.67 -2.87 -1.07
N PRO A 53 10.40 -3.94 -1.83
CA PRO A 53 9.17 -4.70 -1.64
C PRO A 53 9.11 -5.33 -0.27
N ALA A 54 7.95 -5.35 0.35
CA ALA A 54 7.77 -5.95 1.66
C ALA A 54 6.77 -7.09 1.61
N TYR A 55 5.60 -6.84 1.03
CA TYR A 55 4.52 -7.82 1.02
C TYR A 55 3.76 -7.77 -0.28
N ARG A 56 3.19 -8.90 -0.64
CA ARG A 56 2.21 -9.01 -1.70
C ARG A 56 0.95 -9.57 -1.06
N ILE A 57 -0.14 -8.81 -1.06
CA ILE A 57 -1.35 -9.18 -0.35
C ILE A 57 -2.52 -9.18 -1.32
N LEU A 58 -3.26 -10.28 -1.32
CA LEU A 58 -4.43 -10.44 -2.19
C LEU A 58 -5.66 -10.06 -1.39
N VAL A 59 -6.43 -9.08 -1.88
CA VAL A 59 -7.68 -8.66 -1.24
C VAL A 59 -8.83 -8.79 -2.22
N PHE A 60 -10.06 -8.82 -1.69
CA PHE A 60 -11.25 -8.82 -2.54
C PHE A 60 -11.31 -7.47 -3.24
N PHE A 61 -11.53 -7.48 -4.57
CA PHE A 61 -11.36 -6.25 -5.33
C PHE A 61 -12.32 -5.13 -4.89
N LYS A 62 -13.49 -5.47 -4.37
CA LYS A 62 -14.43 -4.48 -3.88
C LYS A 62 -13.99 -3.83 -2.58
N ASP A 63 -13.03 -4.43 -1.89
CA ASP A 63 -12.50 -3.85 -0.67
C ASP A 63 -11.43 -2.82 -0.94
N TYR A 64 -10.95 -2.74 -2.18
CA TYR A 64 -9.89 -1.80 -2.53
C TYR A 64 -10.48 -0.63 -3.32
N GLU A 65 -10.22 0.59 -2.85
CA GLU A 65 -10.73 1.80 -3.49
C GLU A 65 -9.60 2.73 -3.90
N SER A 66 -8.56 2.15 -4.44
CA SER A 66 -7.41 2.91 -4.96
C SER A 66 -6.62 3.66 -3.89
N GLU A 67 -6.66 3.17 -2.67
CA GLU A 67 -5.80 3.73 -1.63
C GLU A 67 -4.33 3.53 -1.99
N GLU A 68 -3.49 4.46 -1.60
CA GLU A 68 -2.07 4.41 -1.92
C GLU A 68 -1.21 3.98 -0.75
N ILE A 69 -1.80 3.83 0.43
CA ILE A 69 -1.07 3.48 1.64
C ILE A 69 -1.80 2.34 2.32
N ALA A 70 -1.02 1.40 2.84
CA ALA A 70 -1.54 0.32 3.66
C ALA A 70 -0.75 0.23 4.94
N GLU A 71 -1.42 -0.10 6.03
CA GLU A 71 -0.76 -0.33 7.31
C GLU A 71 -0.94 -1.79 7.67
N TYR A 72 0.17 -2.45 7.92
CA TYR A 72 0.17 -3.86 8.28
C TYR A 72 1.22 -4.11 9.34
N GLY A 73 0.82 -4.81 10.41
CA GLY A 73 1.77 -5.09 11.48
C GLY A 73 2.27 -3.86 12.20
N GLY A 74 1.47 -2.80 12.22
CA GLY A 74 1.86 -1.56 12.89
C GLY A 74 2.78 -0.67 12.06
N LYS A 75 2.99 -0.99 10.79
CA LYS A 75 3.88 -0.22 9.94
C LYS A 75 3.18 0.17 8.66
N ARG A 76 3.47 1.36 8.17
CA ARG A 76 2.88 1.87 6.93
C ARG A 76 3.76 1.54 5.74
N TYR A 77 3.10 1.17 4.65
CA TYR A 77 3.76 0.87 3.37
C TYR A 77 3.05 1.61 2.27
N VAL A 78 3.77 1.91 1.20
CA VAL A 78 3.13 2.43 -0.01
C VAL A 78 2.64 1.24 -0.83
N ILE A 79 1.49 1.41 -1.47
CA ILE A 79 0.99 0.45 -2.44
C ILE A 79 1.51 0.93 -3.78
N TYR A 80 2.60 0.36 -4.23
CA TYR A 80 3.29 0.88 -5.41
C TYR A 80 2.81 0.23 -6.70
N ARG A 81 2.08 -0.86 -6.61
CA ARG A 81 1.56 -1.54 -7.78
C ARG A 81 0.37 -2.40 -7.38
N THR A 82 -0.57 -2.58 -8.31
CA THR A 82 -1.69 -3.48 -8.12
C THR A 82 -1.84 -4.35 -9.36
N TYR A 83 -2.45 -5.52 -9.19
CA TYR A 83 -2.71 -6.42 -10.29
C TYR A 83 -4.05 -7.12 -10.06
N GLY A 84 -4.98 -6.94 -10.98
CA GLY A 84 -6.29 -7.56 -10.87
C GLY A 84 -6.24 -9.02 -11.24
N ALA A 85 -6.90 -9.87 -10.45
CA ALA A 85 -6.92 -11.30 -10.64
C ALA A 85 -8.34 -11.84 -10.34
N GLY A 86 -9.25 -11.69 -11.30
CA GLY A 86 -10.63 -12.11 -11.14
C GLY A 86 -11.36 -11.25 -10.11
N ASP A 87 -11.88 -11.88 -9.07
CA ASP A 87 -12.59 -11.18 -8.01
C ASP A 87 -11.65 -10.56 -6.98
N TYR A 88 -10.36 -10.70 -7.19
CA TYR A 88 -9.35 -10.25 -6.24
C TYR A 88 -8.38 -9.29 -6.90
N ILE A 89 -7.67 -8.55 -6.08
CA ILE A 89 -6.62 -7.67 -6.56
C ILE A 89 -5.41 -7.87 -5.66
N GLU A 90 -4.23 -7.99 -6.29
CA GLU A 90 -2.97 -8.09 -5.57
C GLU A 90 -2.46 -6.70 -5.30
N LEU A 91 -2.13 -6.43 -4.04
CA LEU A 91 -1.56 -5.16 -3.63
C LEU A 91 -0.08 -5.40 -3.32
N TYR A 92 0.77 -4.62 -3.97
CA TYR A 92 2.21 -4.73 -3.77
C TYR A 92 2.64 -3.62 -2.83
N LEU A 93 3.00 -4.02 -1.62
CA LEU A 93 3.37 -3.11 -0.54
C LEU A 93 4.88 -3.02 -0.43
N GLY A 94 5.39 -1.83 -0.27
CA GLY A 94 6.83 -1.65 -0.12
C GLY A 94 7.16 -0.33 0.55
N GLU A 95 8.45 -0.12 0.75
CA GLU A 95 8.96 1.10 1.33
C GLU A 95 9.83 1.80 0.30
N ARG A 96 9.73 3.12 0.26
CA ARG A 96 10.60 3.89 -0.61
C ARG A 96 11.98 3.97 0.00
N VAL A 97 13.01 3.70 -0.82
CA VAL A 97 14.38 3.81 -0.39
C VAL A 97 15.01 5.02 -1.04
N GLY A 98 15.92 5.65 -0.31
CA GLY A 98 16.60 6.85 -0.81
C GLY A 98 15.91 8.14 -0.46
N GLU A 99 14.61 8.14 -0.24
CA GLU A 99 13.89 9.34 0.15
C GLU A 99 14.32 9.88 1.49
N ILE A 100 14.60 8.98 2.41
CA ILE A 100 15.04 9.37 3.74
C ILE A 100 16.31 10.21 3.65
N ASN A 101 17.21 9.83 2.77
CA ASN A 101 18.46 10.55 2.60
C ASN A 101 18.22 11.94 2.04
N ALA A 102 17.24 12.07 1.17
CA ALA A 102 16.94 13.37 0.59
C ALA A 102 16.31 14.32 1.59
N SER A 103 15.63 13.78 2.58
CA SER A 103 14.92 14.59 3.56
C SER A 103 15.78 14.94 4.76
N SER A 104 16.90 14.34 4.88
CA SER A 104 17.79 14.62 6.02
C SER A 104 18.64 15.84 5.81
#